data_44fb2c45e06c342ba518ea8fde386181
#
_entry.id   44fb2c45e06c342ba518ea8fde386181
#
_cell.length_a   1.000
_cell.length_b   1.000
_cell.length_c   1.000
_cell.angle_alpha   90.00
_cell.angle_beta   90.00
_cell.angle_gamma   90.00
#
_symmetry.space_group_name_H-M   'P 1'
#
loop_
_entity.id
_entity.type
_entity.pdbx_description
1 polymer ?
#
loop_
_entity_poly.entity_id
_entity_poly.type
_entity_poly.pdbx_seq_one_letter_code
_entity_poly.pdbx_strand_id
1 'polypeptide(L)'
;MRANFSLFILGVFMSQFQIHSIDSAPEASQEALKAVQLANGFIPNLIGVLANAPTALETYRTVGAINGRNSLTATEREVVQITAAVVNGCDFCVAGHSKIALKVLKLEEQLVQQIRATTRIDDEKLDALARFTLAVIIQKAKLTDAQLQAFFAAGYNQQNAIDVILGVSLATLCNYVNNIAKTPINPELQDFA
;
A
#
# COMPACT_ATOMS: atom_id res chain seq x y z
N MET A 1 -6.54 56.34 -2.72
CA MET A 1 -5.89 55.02 -2.85
C MET A 1 -6.68 54.00 -1.99
N ARG A 2 -7.44 53.14 -2.64
CA ARG A 2 -8.16 52.06 -1.95
C ARG A 2 -7.40 50.76 -2.24
N ALA A 3 -6.81 50.18 -1.20
CA ALA A 3 -6.14 48.89 -1.29
C ALA A 3 -7.18 47.78 -1.38
N ASN A 4 -7.23 47.06 -2.51
CA ASN A 4 -8.00 45.84 -2.67
C ASN A 4 -7.25 44.70 -1.98
N PHE A 5 -7.73 44.30 -0.82
CA PHE A 5 -7.32 43.02 -0.21
C PHE A 5 -8.03 41.90 -0.96
N SER A 6 -7.31 41.22 -1.85
CA SER A 6 -7.76 39.95 -2.43
C SER A 6 -7.68 38.88 -1.33
N LEU A 7 -8.86 38.47 -0.86
CA LEU A 7 -9.01 37.33 0.04
C LEU A 7 -8.70 36.06 -0.76
N PHE A 8 -7.47 35.51 -0.64
CA PHE A 8 -7.20 34.15 -1.08
C PHE A 8 -7.95 33.20 -0.15
N ILE A 9 -9.13 32.75 -0.57
CA ILE A 9 -9.80 31.60 0.05
C ILE A 9 -8.93 30.38 -0.26
N LEU A 10 -8.20 29.86 0.74
CA LEU A 10 -7.64 28.52 0.69
C LEU A 10 -8.82 27.55 0.58
N GLY A 11 -9.15 27.18 -0.64
CA GLY A 11 -10.11 26.12 -0.88
C GLY A 11 -9.56 24.83 -0.29
N VAL A 12 -10.19 24.33 0.76
CA VAL A 12 -10.01 22.94 1.17
C VAL A 12 -10.46 22.10 -0.02
N PHE A 13 -9.51 21.59 -0.79
CA PHE A 13 -9.79 20.67 -1.88
C PHE A 13 -10.31 19.36 -1.26
N MET A 14 -11.63 19.28 -1.12
CA MET A 14 -12.27 18.01 -0.77
C MET A 14 -12.05 17.01 -1.91
N SER A 15 -11.81 15.75 -1.57
CA SER A 15 -11.72 14.68 -2.56
C SER A 15 -12.98 14.69 -3.44
N GLN A 16 -12.77 14.58 -4.76
CA GLN A 16 -13.88 14.42 -5.71
C GLN A 16 -14.36 12.95 -5.80
N PHE A 17 -13.65 12.05 -5.13
CA PHE A 17 -14.02 10.63 -5.09
C PHE A 17 -14.88 10.35 -3.88
N GLN A 18 -16.02 9.71 -4.13
CA GLN A 18 -16.92 9.27 -3.07
C GLN A 18 -16.30 8.08 -2.33
N ILE A 19 -16.32 8.13 -1.00
CA ILE A 19 -16.01 6.98 -0.15
C ILE A 19 -17.35 6.29 0.13
N HIS A 20 -17.57 5.17 -0.53
CA HIS A 20 -18.85 4.46 -0.44
C HIS A 20 -18.97 3.64 0.85
N SER A 21 -20.18 3.67 1.42
CA SER A 21 -20.72 2.64 2.30
C SER A 21 -21.39 1.54 1.47
N ILE A 22 -21.86 0.48 2.10
CA ILE A 22 -22.63 -0.58 1.42
C ILE A 22 -23.82 0.02 0.67
N ASP A 23 -24.60 0.89 1.33
CA ASP A 23 -25.85 1.44 0.80
C ASP A 23 -25.64 2.44 -0.35
N SER A 24 -24.51 3.15 -0.33
CA SER A 24 -24.20 4.15 -1.35
C SER A 24 -23.39 3.60 -2.54
N ALA A 25 -22.87 2.39 -2.41
CA ALA A 25 -22.02 1.78 -3.45
C ALA A 25 -22.84 1.33 -4.67
N PRO A 26 -22.24 1.35 -5.87
CA PRO A 26 -22.79 0.64 -7.01
C PRO A 26 -23.14 -0.80 -6.66
N GLU A 27 -24.29 -1.29 -7.14
CA GLU A 27 -24.80 -2.65 -6.83
C GLU A 27 -23.70 -3.73 -7.00
N ALA A 28 -22.93 -3.66 -8.09
CA ALA A 28 -21.85 -4.59 -8.38
C ALA A 28 -20.69 -4.58 -7.36
N SER A 29 -20.59 -3.55 -6.50
CA SER A 29 -19.56 -3.45 -5.44
C SER A 29 -20.10 -3.86 -4.05
N GLN A 30 -21.40 -3.89 -3.83
CA GLN A 30 -21.99 -4.04 -2.50
C GLN A 30 -21.60 -5.33 -1.80
N GLU A 31 -21.64 -6.45 -2.49
CA GLU A 31 -21.26 -7.76 -1.92
C GLU A 31 -19.76 -7.78 -1.48
N ALA A 32 -18.91 -7.11 -2.25
CA ALA A 32 -17.50 -6.98 -1.88
C ALA A 32 -17.32 -6.16 -0.60
N LEU A 33 -18.08 -5.04 -0.45
CA LEU A 33 -18.04 -4.21 0.76
C LEU A 33 -18.56 -4.97 1.98
N LYS A 34 -19.68 -5.71 1.85
CA LYS A 34 -20.22 -6.56 2.93
C LYS A 34 -19.18 -7.59 3.41
N ALA A 35 -18.54 -8.27 2.46
CA ALA A 35 -17.50 -9.26 2.78
C ALA A 35 -16.30 -8.63 3.51
N VAL A 36 -15.87 -7.44 3.11
CA VAL A 36 -14.77 -6.70 3.76
C VAL A 36 -15.19 -6.25 5.16
N GLN A 37 -16.40 -5.73 5.34
CA GLN A 37 -16.90 -5.32 6.64
C GLN A 37 -16.99 -6.51 7.62
N LEU A 38 -17.45 -7.65 7.14
CA LEU A 38 -17.51 -8.87 7.95
C LEU A 38 -16.11 -9.33 8.38
N ALA A 39 -15.13 -9.28 7.49
CA ALA A 39 -13.77 -9.75 7.78
C ALA A 39 -12.98 -8.79 8.69
N ASN A 40 -13.16 -7.48 8.53
CA ASN A 40 -12.32 -6.47 9.20
C ASN A 40 -13.04 -5.77 10.37
N GLY A 41 -14.35 -5.91 10.50
CA GLY A 41 -15.18 -5.13 11.43
C GLY A 41 -15.52 -3.72 10.94
N PHE A 42 -14.89 -3.24 9.87
CA PHE A 42 -15.13 -1.94 9.24
C PHE A 42 -14.77 -2.00 7.74
N ILE A 43 -15.21 -1.00 6.99
CA ILE A 43 -14.82 -0.82 5.58
C ILE A 43 -13.66 0.18 5.53
N PRO A 44 -12.43 -0.23 5.17
CA PRO A 44 -11.35 0.70 4.92
C PRO A 44 -11.75 1.73 3.85
N ASN A 45 -11.41 3.00 4.05
CA ASN A 45 -11.76 4.07 3.11
C ASN A 45 -11.25 3.80 1.68
N LEU A 46 -10.08 3.16 1.53
CA LEU A 46 -9.59 2.65 0.24
C LEU A 46 -10.65 1.78 -0.47
N ILE A 47 -11.29 0.89 0.26
CA ILE A 47 -12.29 -0.02 -0.31
C ILE A 47 -13.54 0.77 -0.73
N GLY A 48 -13.95 1.75 0.10
CA GLY A 48 -15.03 2.67 -0.25
C GLY A 48 -14.71 3.49 -1.51
N VAL A 49 -13.45 3.91 -1.70
CA VAL A 49 -13.02 4.60 -2.92
C VAL A 49 -12.98 3.65 -4.12
N LEU A 50 -12.41 2.45 -3.97
CA LEU A 50 -12.36 1.44 -5.03
C LEU A 50 -13.76 1.01 -5.50
N ALA A 51 -14.76 1.10 -4.63
CA ALA A 51 -16.16 0.76 -4.97
C ALA A 51 -16.75 1.64 -6.09
N ASN A 52 -16.16 2.83 -6.36
CA ASN A 52 -16.53 3.63 -7.54
C ASN A 52 -16.29 2.89 -8.87
N ALA A 53 -15.39 1.90 -8.88
CA ALA A 53 -15.04 1.09 -10.05
C ALA A 53 -15.08 -0.39 -9.67
N PRO A 54 -16.23 -1.08 -9.86
CA PRO A 54 -16.40 -2.48 -9.42
C PRO A 54 -15.31 -3.43 -9.94
N THR A 55 -14.85 -3.25 -11.18
CA THR A 55 -13.77 -4.05 -11.76
C THR A 55 -12.41 -3.80 -11.11
N ALA A 56 -12.12 -2.56 -10.67
CA ALA A 56 -10.90 -2.25 -9.93
C ALA A 56 -10.95 -2.86 -8.52
N LEU A 57 -12.12 -2.82 -7.86
CA LEU A 57 -12.33 -3.48 -6.56
C LEU A 57 -12.18 -5.00 -6.67
N GLU A 58 -12.76 -5.62 -7.70
CA GLU A 58 -12.60 -7.04 -7.99
C GLU A 58 -11.14 -7.40 -8.24
N THR A 59 -10.43 -6.62 -9.07
CA THR A 59 -9.00 -6.80 -9.35
C THR A 59 -8.18 -6.73 -8.06
N TYR A 60 -8.39 -5.69 -7.25
CA TYR A 60 -7.71 -5.55 -5.95
C TYR A 60 -7.89 -6.80 -5.07
N ARG A 61 -9.12 -7.26 -4.90
CA ARG A 61 -9.43 -8.43 -4.06
C ARG A 61 -8.83 -9.72 -4.63
N THR A 62 -8.95 -9.91 -5.93
CA THR A 62 -8.44 -11.12 -6.61
C THR A 62 -6.92 -11.17 -6.57
N VAL A 63 -6.25 -10.08 -6.97
CA VAL A 63 -4.78 -10.01 -6.95
C VAL A 63 -4.26 -10.05 -5.50
N GLY A 64 -4.97 -9.43 -4.56
CA GLY A 64 -4.63 -9.52 -3.14
C GLY A 64 -4.65 -10.96 -2.61
N ALA A 65 -5.69 -11.73 -2.94
CA ALA A 65 -5.78 -13.14 -2.57
C ALA A 65 -4.67 -13.99 -3.23
N ILE A 66 -4.31 -13.69 -4.47
CA ILE A 66 -3.19 -14.34 -5.18
C ILE A 66 -1.86 -13.98 -4.51
N ASN A 67 -1.61 -12.69 -4.25
CA ASN A 67 -0.40 -12.22 -3.58
C ASN A 67 -0.24 -12.82 -2.18
N GLY A 68 -1.34 -13.06 -1.46
CA GLY A 68 -1.33 -13.68 -0.14
C GLY A 68 -0.79 -15.12 -0.09
N ARG A 69 -0.68 -15.78 -1.25
CA ARG A 69 -0.19 -17.17 -1.38
C ARG A 69 1.04 -17.31 -2.28
N ASN A 70 1.73 -16.20 -2.57
CA ASN A 70 2.97 -16.20 -3.32
C ASN A 70 4.13 -16.82 -2.51
N SER A 71 5.33 -16.92 -3.10
CA SER A 71 6.48 -17.56 -2.47
C SER A 71 7.13 -16.77 -1.33
N LEU A 72 6.76 -15.48 -1.17
CA LEU A 72 7.26 -14.64 -0.08
C LEU A 72 6.54 -14.99 1.24
N THR A 73 7.24 -14.96 2.35
CA THR A 73 6.63 -15.06 3.69
C THR A 73 5.70 -13.88 3.95
N ALA A 74 4.83 -13.99 4.97
CA ALA A 74 3.97 -12.87 5.36
C ALA A 74 4.78 -11.63 5.73
N THR A 75 5.89 -11.79 6.44
CA THR A 75 6.81 -10.69 6.77
C THR A 75 7.42 -10.06 5.53
N GLU A 76 7.91 -10.87 4.60
CA GLU A 76 8.51 -10.38 3.36
C GLU A 76 7.49 -9.63 2.49
N ARG A 77 6.23 -10.09 2.45
CA ARG A 77 5.16 -9.34 1.77
C ARG A 77 4.92 -7.97 2.39
N GLU A 78 4.92 -7.85 3.73
CA GLU A 78 4.76 -6.54 4.38
C GLU A 78 5.96 -5.63 4.13
N VAL A 79 7.19 -6.15 4.07
CA VAL A 79 8.37 -5.38 3.64
C VAL A 79 8.13 -4.79 2.25
N VAL A 80 7.65 -5.58 1.29
CA VAL A 80 7.34 -5.12 -0.07
C VAL A 80 6.24 -4.05 -0.05
N GLN A 81 5.15 -4.28 0.69
CA GLN A 81 3.99 -3.39 0.71
C GLN A 81 4.30 -2.05 1.39
N ILE A 82 4.99 -2.06 2.55
CA ILE A 82 5.37 -0.83 3.25
C ILE A 82 6.39 -0.04 2.42
N THR A 83 7.41 -0.71 1.86
CA THR A 83 8.39 -0.05 0.99
C THR A 83 7.70 0.63 -0.20
N ALA A 84 6.79 -0.07 -0.88
CA ALA A 84 6.06 0.51 -2.00
C ALA A 84 5.17 1.68 -1.58
N ALA A 85 4.49 1.57 -0.44
CA ALA A 85 3.64 2.64 0.09
C ALA A 85 4.45 3.91 0.40
N VAL A 86 5.62 3.78 1.04
CA VAL A 86 6.53 4.89 1.35
C VAL A 86 7.04 5.54 0.07
N VAL A 87 7.55 4.76 -0.87
CA VAL A 87 8.10 5.27 -2.13
C VAL A 87 7.06 6.00 -2.98
N ASN A 88 5.82 5.51 -2.97
CA ASN A 88 4.71 6.11 -3.69
C ASN A 88 4.00 7.23 -2.91
N GLY A 89 4.44 7.55 -1.69
CA GLY A 89 3.87 8.61 -0.85
C GLY A 89 2.42 8.36 -0.45
N CYS A 90 2.07 7.11 -0.09
CA CYS A 90 0.72 6.74 0.31
C CYS A 90 0.62 6.53 1.82
N ASP A 91 0.33 7.59 2.57
CA ASP A 91 0.20 7.55 4.04
C ASP A 91 -0.86 6.55 4.51
N PHE A 92 -1.99 6.45 3.79
CA PHE A 92 -3.03 5.47 4.07
C PHE A 92 -2.50 4.04 4.03
N CYS A 93 -1.71 3.71 3.00
CA CYS A 93 -1.16 2.38 2.83
C CYS A 93 -0.04 2.10 3.84
N VAL A 94 0.79 3.10 4.15
CA VAL A 94 1.79 2.99 5.23
C VAL A 94 1.11 2.65 6.55
N ALA A 95 0.06 3.37 6.94
CA ALA A 95 -0.68 3.10 8.17
C ALA A 95 -1.31 1.70 8.17
N GLY A 96 -1.99 1.33 7.08
CA GLY A 96 -2.65 0.03 6.95
C GLY A 96 -1.69 -1.15 7.07
N HIS A 97 -0.59 -1.13 6.34
CA HIS A 97 0.43 -2.19 6.35
C HIS A 97 1.26 -2.19 7.64
N SER A 98 1.55 -1.01 8.23
CA SER A 98 2.16 -0.94 9.57
C SER A 98 1.28 -1.61 10.63
N LYS A 99 -0.06 -1.41 10.58
CA LYS A 99 -0.99 -2.12 11.48
C LYS A 99 -0.91 -3.63 11.30
N ILE A 100 -0.91 -4.13 10.07
CA ILE A 100 -0.78 -5.58 9.79
C ILE A 100 0.54 -6.09 10.36
N ALA A 101 1.65 -5.44 10.05
CA ALA A 101 2.98 -5.81 10.53
C ALA A 101 3.04 -5.89 12.06
N LEU A 102 2.58 -4.85 12.75
CA LEU A 102 2.70 -4.73 14.22
C LEU A 102 1.65 -5.55 14.98
N LYS A 103 0.38 -5.56 14.51
CA LYS A 103 -0.74 -6.15 15.28
C LYS A 103 -1.10 -7.57 14.85
N VAL A 104 -0.93 -7.91 13.58
CA VAL A 104 -1.26 -9.24 13.06
C VAL A 104 -0.02 -10.13 13.06
N LEU A 105 1.08 -9.67 12.44
CA LEU A 105 2.31 -10.44 12.33
C LEU A 105 3.21 -10.34 13.58
N LYS A 106 2.94 -9.37 14.47
CA LYS A 106 3.72 -9.13 15.69
C LYS A 106 5.21 -8.86 15.42
N LEU A 107 5.49 -8.16 14.32
CA LEU A 107 6.85 -7.77 14.00
C LEU A 107 7.35 -6.71 14.99
N GLU A 108 8.66 -6.68 15.20
CA GLU A 108 9.31 -5.68 16.03
C GLU A 108 9.08 -4.27 15.46
N GLU A 109 8.81 -3.32 16.35
CA GLU A 109 8.54 -1.93 15.97
C GLU A 109 9.74 -1.32 15.22
N GLN A 110 10.96 -1.63 15.66
CA GLN A 110 12.20 -1.19 15.03
C GLN A 110 12.26 -1.59 13.54
N LEU A 111 11.91 -2.84 13.21
CA LEU A 111 11.86 -3.30 11.83
C LEU A 111 10.88 -2.45 10.99
N VAL A 112 9.67 -2.22 11.49
CA VAL A 112 8.66 -1.43 10.78
C VAL A 112 9.14 0.02 10.59
N GLN A 113 9.77 0.60 11.60
CA GLN A 113 10.35 1.95 11.50
C GLN A 113 11.50 2.02 10.48
N GLN A 114 12.39 1.02 10.43
CA GLN A 114 13.47 0.96 9.45
C GLN A 114 12.92 0.91 8.02
N ILE A 115 11.88 0.10 7.77
CA ILE A 115 11.24 0.02 6.45
C ILE A 115 10.60 1.37 6.10
N ARG A 116 9.86 1.98 7.01
CA ARG A 116 9.20 3.29 6.81
C ARG A 116 10.20 4.41 6.53
N ALA A 117 11.31 4.41 7.24
CA ALA A 117 12.38 5.40 7.05
C ALA A 117 13.26 5.12 5.83
N THR A 118 13.05 3.99 5.13
CA THR A 118 13.93 3.52 4.04
C THR A 118 15.40 3.45 4.45
N THR A 119 15.65 3.18 5.73
CA THR A 119 17.00 2.99 6.26
C THR A 119 17.42 1.51 6.14
N ARG A 120 18.69 1.23 6.50
CA ARG A 120 19.16 -0.15 6.55
C ARG A 120 18.36 -0.95 7.56
N ILE A 121 17.91 -2.13 7.17
CA ILE A 121 17.26 -3.12 8.04
C ILE A 121 18.32 -4.01 8.64
N ASP A 122 18.21 -4.33 9.94
CA ASP A 122 19.21 -5.14 10.64
C ASP A 122 19.25 -6.59 10.12
N ASP A 123 18.12 -7.14 9.71
CA ASP A 123 18.04 -8.41 9.00
C ASP A 123 18.52 -8.21 7.56
N GLU A 124 19.66 -8.79 7.22
CA GLU A 124 20.31 -8.63 5.92
C GLU A 124 19.45 -9.14 4.75
N LYS A 125 18.68 -10.20 4.99
CA LYS A 125 17.79 -10.75 3.96
C LYS A 125 16.62 -9.80 3.68
N LEU A 126 15.99 -9.26 4.72
CA LEU A 126 14.92 -8.28 4.58
C LEU A 126 15.43 -6.94 4.02
N ASP A 127 16.65 -6.52 4.37
CA ASP A 127 17.28 -5.34 3.80
C ASP A 127 17.48 -5.49 2.27
N ALA A 128 17.96 -6.64 1.84
CA ALA A 128 18.11 -6.93 0.41
C ALA A 128 16.76 -6.91 -0.32
N LEU A 129 15.69 -7.42 0.29
CA LEU A 129 14.34 -7.38 -0.25
C LEU A 129 13.82 -5.95 -0.36
N ALA A 130 13.95 -5.15 0.69
CA ALA A 130 13.54 -3.74 0.69
C ALA A 130 14.29 -2.94 -0.39
N ARG A 131 15.60 -3.11 -0.50
CA ARG A 131 16.43 -2.48 -1.54
C ARG A 131 16.04 -2.92 -2.95
N PHE A 132 15.79 -4.22 -3.14
CA PHE A 132 15.32 -4.74 -4.43
C PHE A 132 13.96 -4.14 -4.79
N THR A 133 13.01 -4.12 -3.85
CA THR A 133 11.68 -3.50 -4.04
C THR A 133 11.79 -2.02 -4.40
N LEU A 134 12.60 -1.27 -3.68
CA LEU A 134 12.89 0.14 -3.96
C LEU A 134 13.44 0.33 -5.38
N ALA A 135 14.41 -0.47 -5.77
CA ALA A 135 15.03 -0.40 -7.09
C ALA A 135 14.02 -0.76 -8.21
N VAL A 136 13.19 -1.79 -7.99
CA VAL A 136 12.09 -2.17 -8.93
C VAL A 136 11.18 -0.98 -9.19
N ILE A 137 10.78 -0.25 -8.16
CA ILE A 137 9.84 0.87 -8.30
C ILE A 137 10.54 2.06 -8.97
N ILE A 138 11.67 2.52 -8.43
CA ILE A 138 12.34 3.75 -8.90
C ILE A 138 12.89 3.58 -10.32
N GLN A 139 13.51 2.42 -10.61
CA GLN A 139 14.13 2.15 -11.90
C GLN A 139 13.18 1.47 -12.90
N LYS A 140 11.89 1.30 -12.52
CA LYS A 140 10.89 0.60 -13.36
C LYS A 140 11.39 -0.79 -13.79
N ALA A 141 11.96 -1.53 -12.83
CA ALA A 141 12.58 -2.84 -12.98
C ALA A 141 13.74 -2.92 -13.99
N LYS A 142 14.31 -1.78 -14.42
CA LYS A 142 15.54 -1.76 -15.25
C LYS A 142 16.77 -1.88 -14.37
N LEU A 143 16.89 -3.02 -13.71
CA LEU A 143 17.96 -3.27 -12.74
C LEU A 143 19.28 -3.63 -13.45
N THR A 144 20.39 -3.33 -12.79
CA THR A 144 21.70 -3.85 -13.19
C THR A 144 21.83 -5.31 -12.77
N ASP A 145 22.71 -6.07 -13.46
CA ASP A 145 23.02 -7.45 -13.05
C ASP A 145 23.53 -7.52 -11.61
N ALA A 146 24.31 -6.54 -11.16
CA ALA A 146 24.81 -6.48 -9.80
C ALA A 146 23.67 -6.35 -8.76
N GLN A 147 22.62 -5.56 -9.03
CA GLN A 147 21.46 -5.43 -8.15
C GLN A 147 20.67 -6.75 -8.06
N LEU A 148 20.49 -7.41 -9.21
CA LEU A 148 19.80 -8.69 -9.25
C LEU A 148 20.61 -9.79 -8.55
N GLN A 149 21.93 -9.83 -8.75
CA GLN A 149 22.81 -10.78 -8.08
C GLN A 149 22.86 -10.55 -6.57
N ALA A 150 22.86 -9.31 -6.10
CA ALA A 150 22.79 -9.01 -4.66
C ALA A 150 21.50 -9.55 -4.02
N PHE A 151 20.36 -9.44 -4.70
CA PHE A 151 19.11 -10.02 -4.25
C PHE A 151 19.17 -11.56 -4.17
N PHE A 152 19.73 -12.20 -5.19
CA PHE A 152 19.89 -13.66 -5.17
C PHE A 152 20.89 -14.14 -4.12
N ALA A 153 21.99 -13.41 -3.92
CA ALA A 153 22.98 -13.72 -2.89
C ALA A 153 22.41 -13.65 -1.46
N ALA A 154 21.36 -12.83 -1.25
CA ALA A 154 20.63 -12.78 0.02
C ALA A 154 19.68 -13.98 0.25
N GLY A 155 19.67 -14.97 -0.65
CA GLY A 155 18.89 -16.20 -0.54
C GLY A 155 17.53 -16.18 -1.22
N TYR A 156 17.27 -15.18 -2.06
CA TYR A 156 16.09 -15.14 -2.93
C TYR A 156 16.37 -15.80 -4.29
N ASN A 157 15.33 -16.03 -5.05
CA ASN A 157 15.41 -16.67 -6.36
C ASN A 157 14.54 -15.91 -7.41
N GLN A 158 14.50 -16.43 -8.63
CA GLN A 158 13.74 -15.83 -9.73
C GLN A 158 12.24 -15.75 -9.46
N GLN A 159 11.66 -16.76 -8.79
CA GLN A 159 10.25 -16.75 -8.40
C GLN A 159 9.98 -15.59 -7.44
N ASN A 160 10.83 -15.43 -6.39
CA ASN A 160 10.69 -14.33 -5.44
C ASN A 160 10.78 -12.96 -6.14
N ALA A 161 11.70 -12.80 -7.11
CA ALA A 161 11.82 -11.55 -7.87
C ALA A 161 10.53 -11.20 -8.63
N ILE A 162 9.87 -12.19 -9.23
CA ILE A 162 8.59 -12.00 -9.92
C ILE A 162 7.46 -11.74 -8.91
N ASP A 163 7.47 -12.41 -7.77
CA ASP A 163 6.50 -12.20 -6.69
C ASP A 163 6.63 -10.80 -6.05
N VAL A 164 7.83 -10.22 -6.00
CA VAL A 164 8.01 -8.80 -5.64
C VAL A 164 7.32 -7.90 -6.65
N ILE A 165 7.44 -8.16 -7.96
CA ILE A 165 6.76 -7.37 -8.99
C ILE A 165 5.24 -7.51 -8.86
N LEU A 166 4.72 -8.69 -8.57
CA LEU A 166 3.30 -8.90 -8.25
C LEU A 166 2.86 -8.04 -7.07
N GLY A 167 3.62 -8.07 -5.97
CA GLY A 167 3.35 -7.26 -4.78
C GLY A 167 3.39 -5.75 -5.06
N VAL A 168 4.38 -5.29 -5.83
CA VAL A 168 4.51 -3.88 -6.26
C VAL A 168 3.34 -3.47 -7.15
N SER A 169 2.87 -4.33 -8.06
CA SER A 169 1.72 -4.02 -8.93
C SER A 169 0.44 -3.81 -8.12
N LEU A 170 0.18 -4.66 -7.13
CA LEU A 170 -0.94 -4.53 -6.20
C LEU A 170 -0.83 -3.25 -5.37
N ALA A 171 0.36 -3.00 -4.80
CA ALA A 171 0.63 -1.78 -4.03
C ALA A 171 0.42 -0.53 -4.88
N THR A 172 0.90 -0.50 -6.12
CA THR A 172 0.76 0.65 -7.02
C THR A 172 -0.70 0.98 -7.29
N LEU A 173 -1.55 -0.02 -7.54
CA LEU A 173 -2.99 0.19 -7.68
C LEU A 173 -3.56 0.91 -6.46
N CYS A 174 -3.30 0.38 -5.25
CA CYS A 174 -3.81 0.94 -4.00
C CYS A 174 -3.27 2.33 -3.71
N ASN A 175 -1.93 2.49 -3.84
CA ASN A 175 -1.26 3.75 -3.54
C ASN A 175 -1.75 4.88 -4.44
N TYR A 176 -1.88 4.63 -5.75
CA TYR A 176 -2.29 5.66 -6.70
C TYR A 176 -3.77 6.00 -6.57
N VAL A 177 -4.64 5.02 -6.27
CA VAL A 177 -6.04 5.28 -5.95
C VAL A 177 -6.15 6.17 -4.71
N ASN A 178 -5.43 5.83 -3.64
CA ASN A 178 -5.45 6.65 -2.42
C ASN A 178 -4.89 8.06 -2.65
N ASN A 179 -3.80 8.18 -3.42
CA ASN A 179 -3.16 9.46 -3.68
C ASN A 179 -4.06 10.39 -4.51
N ILE A 180 -4.67 9.88 -5.59
CA ILE A 180 -5.58 10.70 -6.42
C ILE A 180 -6.86 11.05 -5.67
N ALA A 181 -7.40 10.11 -4.87
CA ALA A 181 -8.60 10.32 -4.07
C ALA A 181 -8.34 11.12 -2.79
N LYS A 182 -7.06 11.35 -2.41
CA LYS A 182 -6.69 11.93 -1.11
C LYS A 182 -7.42 11.24 0.03
N THR A 183 -7.39 9.90 -0.01
CA THR A 183 -8.17 9.06 0.91
C THR A 183 -7.78 9.34 2.36
N PRO A 184 -8.69 9.80 3.22
CA PRO A 184 -8.39 10.02 4.63
C PRO A 184 -8.11 8.69 5.32
N ILE A 185 -7.16 8.71 6.26
CA ILE A 185 -6.84 7.54 7.08
C ILE A 185 -8.03 7.25 7.99
N ASN A 186 -8.47 5.99 8.03
CA ASN A 186 -9.53 5.56 8.94
C ASN A 186 -9.13 5.76 10.41
N PRO A 187 -10.09 6.05 11.33
CA PRO A 187 -9.80 6.12 12.76
C PRO A 187 -9.06 4.89 13.29
N GLU A 188 -9.41 3.70 12.82
CA GLU A 188 -8.80 2.43 13.21
C GLU A 188 -7.33 2.25 12.75
N LEU A 189 -6.83 3.16 11.93
CA LEU A 189 -5.45 3.16 11.41
C LEU A 189 -4.61 4.34 11.92
N GLN A 190 -5.20 5.31 12.61
CA GLN A 190 -4.52 6.55 13.03
C GLN A 190 -3.29 6.30 13.89
N ASP A 191 -3.33 5.33 14.79
CA ASP A 191 -2.20 4.98 15.67
C ASP A 191 -0.99 4.44 14.90
N PHE A 192 -1.12 4.18 13.61
CA PHE A 192 -0.09 3.60 12.74
C PHE A 192 0.34 4.56 11.61
N ALA A 193 -0.19 5.79 11.60
CA ALA A 193 0.09 6.81 10.60
C ALA A 193 1.50 7.42 10.71
#